data_19253a6dcbe76cd60679a24d3129eb28
#
_entry.id   19253a6dcbe76cd60679a24d3129eb28
#
_cell.length_a   1.000
_cell.length_b   1.000
_cell.length_c   1.000
_cell.angle_alpha   90.00
_cell.angle_beta   90.00
_cell.angle_gamma   90.00
#
_symmetry.space_group_name_H-M   'P 1'
#
loop_
_entity.id
_entity.type
_entity.pdbx_description
1 polymer ?
#
loop_
_entity_poly.entity_id
_entity_poly.type
_entity_poly.pdbx_seq_one_letter_code
_entity_poly.pdbx_strand_id
1 'polypeptide(L)'
;MQNFLTGRLLFVRLCLAVAAFGLVAVGILTIYSVGHPAEASPTSSAAGLGEFWKNQVVFSGIAAIGFIAANVVNYRRFGAGGYWIYGVVLALLVVLLVSRYVAPLPFAPEINYTHRWIQFSVAGRDLPSVQPAEFCKLAYILALAWYLRYRSNYRSFKALIGPFIFTLAPMVLILLEPDLGTVMLMMPILVTMLFIAGAKVKHFLIVILMALMVSPLMWCKMRSYQRTRISSVLLQSSWVRGKAAEYPILGRILVGEEFSEKEWNTNWGYQITRSTFAIASGGAGGYGFRKGPFIKYSFLPERYNDFIFATIAHQWGFWGCVGLLGLYVVIIGCGLKIAAHNIDPFGRLLAI
;
A
#
# COMPACT_ATOMS: atom_id res chain seq x y z
N MET A 1 5.45 30.95 10.37
CA MET A 1 6.13 29.84 9.67
C MET A 1 7.14 29.23 10.64
N GLN A 2 6.89 28.04 11.17
CA GLN A 2 7.96 27.31 11.86
C GLN A 2 8.87 26.77 10.74
N ASN A 3 10.04 27.32 10.59
CA ASN A 3 11.01 26.84 9.61
C ASN A 3 11.33 25.38 9.93
N PHE A 4 11.35 24.51 8.89
CA PHE A 4 11.70 23.09 9.02
C PHE A 4 13.03 22.90 9.78
N LEU A 5 13.96 23.84 9.59
CA LEU A 5 15.31 23.83 10.14
C LEU A 5 15.46 24.51 11.52
N THR A 6 14.39 24.85 12.21
CA THR A 6 14.45 25.53 13.52
C THR A 6 13.46 24.91 14.52
N GLY A 7 13.77 24.98 15.80
CA GLY A 7 12.89 24.60 16.91
C GLY A 7 13.24 23.27 17.58
N ARG A 8 12.53 22.95 18.68
CA ARG A 8 12.79 21.80 19.57
C ARG A 8 12.72 20.43 18.88
N LEU A 9 12.04 20.32 17.71
CA LEU A 9 11.88 19.07 16.96
C LEU A 9 12.79 18.98 15.73
N LEU A 10 13.79 19.84 15.58
CA LEU A 10 14.72 19.82 14.46
C LEU A 10 15.32 18.43 14.24
N PHE A 11 15.89 17.85 15.29
CA PHE A 11 16.50 16.52 15.23
C PHE A 11 15.50 15.46 14.74
N VAL A 12 14.27 15.47 15.24
CA VAL A 12 13.22 14.51 14.85
C VAL A 12 12.86 14.66 13.36
N ARG A 13 12.76 15.89 12.88
CA ARG A 13 12.46 16.17 11.46
C ARG A 13 13.61 15.74 10.54
N LEU A 14 14.84 15.96 10.97
CA LEU A 14 16.02 15.50 10.23
C LEU A 14 16.08 13.97 10.19
N CYS A 15 15.87 13.29 11.32
CA CYS A 15 15.81 11.82 11.35
C CYS A 15 14.72 11.28 10.42
N LEU A 16 13.53 11.91 10.43
CA LEU A 16 12.43 11.55 9.53
C LEU A 16 12.84 11.69 8.05
N ALA A 17 13.43 12.82 7.69
CA ALA A 17 13.88 13.09 6.32
C ALA A 17 14.98 12.09 5.90
N VAL A 18 16.00 11.89 6.74
CA VAL A 18 17.09 10.94 6.46
C VAL A 18 16.55 9.52 6.30
N ALA A 19 15.64 9.07 7.17
CA ALA A 19 15.04 7.75 7.06
C ALA A 19 14.20 7.60 5.78
N ALA A 20 13.40 8.61 5.41
CA ALA A 20 12.61 8.60 4.19
C ALA A 20 13.48 8.55 2.93
N PHE A 21 14.51 9.40 2.84
CA PHE A 21 15.46 9.37 1.73
C PHE A 21 16.29 8.09 1.71
N GLY A 22 16.61 7.53 2.88
CA GLY A 22 17.26 6.23 3.01
C GLY A 22 16.43 5.09 2.41
N LEU A 23 15.11 5.06 2.68
CA LEU A 23 14.19 4.08 2.07
C LEU A 23 14.12 4.24 0.54
N VAL A 24 14.06 5.46 0.05
CA VAL A 24 14.07 5.75 -1.41
C VAL A 24 15.37 5.26 -2.04
N ALA A 25 16.52 5.52 -1.42
CA ALA A 25 17.80 5.07 -1.92
C ALA A 25 17.93 3.54 -1.94
N VAL A 26 17.49 2.85 -0.87
CA VAL A 26 17.44 1.38 -0.83
C VAL A 26 16.52 0.84 -1.92
N GLY A 27 15.35 1.46 -2.15
CA GLY A 27 14.42 1.10 -3.22
C GLY A 27 15.07 1.21 -4.60
N ILE A 28 15.68 2.36 -4.92
CA ILE A 28 16.37 2.59 -6.21
C ILE A 28 17.50 1.57 -6.41
N LEU A 29 18.34 1.36 -5.41
CA LEU A 29 19.43 0.38 -5.47
C LEU A 29 18.92 -1.04 -5.71
N THR A 30 17.83 -1.42 -5.06
CA THR A 30 17.23 -2.75 -5.24
C THR A 30 16.66 -2.90 -6.64
N ILE A 31 15.89 -1.93 -7.15
CA ILE A 31 15.35 -1.96 -8.52
C ILE A 31 16.49 -2.00 -9.55
N TYR A 32 17.54 -1.21 -9.34
CA TYR A 32 18.74 -1.24 -10.18
C TYR A 32 19.38 -2.63 -10.21
N SER A 33 19.52 -3.28 -9.06
CA SER A 33 20.14 -4.60 -8.95
C SER A 33 19.38 -5.70 -9.70
N VAL A 34 18.06 -5.57 -9.74
CA VAL A 34 17.15 -6.50 -10.46
C VAL A 34 17.32 -6.40 -11.98
N GLY A 35 17.49 -5.18 -12.49
CA GLY A 35 17.71 -4.92 -13.92
C GLY A 35 19.14 -5.17 -14.41
N HIS A 36 20.13 -5.20 -13.48
CA HIS A 36 21.55 -5.31 -13.80
C HIS A 36 22.22 -6.37 -12.93
N PRO A 37 21.91 -7.67 -13.10
CA PRO A 37 22.57 -8.74 -12.36
C PRO A 37 24.10 -8.73 -12.61
N ALA A 38 24.90 -9.08 -11.60
CA ALA A 38 26.35 -9.15 -11.73
C ALA A 38 26.78 -10.28 -12.69
N GLU A 39 26.00 -11.37 -12.69
CA GLU A 39 26.16 -12.49 -13.62
C GLU A 39 24.86 -12.66 -14.37
N ALA A 40 24.84 -12.24 -15.64
CA ALA A 40 23.66 -12.40 -16.49
C ALA A 40 23.56 -13.86 -16.98
N SER A 41 22.37 -14.44 -16.89
CA SER A 41 22.03 -15.69 -17.56
C SER A 41 21.42 -15.38 -18.94
N PRO A 42 21.67 -16.16 -19.98
CA PRO A 42 21.02 -16.02 -21.29
C PRO A 42 19.49 -16.10 -21.20
N THR A 43 18.98 -16.76 -20.17
CA THR A 43 17.55 -16.95 -19.91
C THR A 43 16.95 -15.88 -18.98
N SER A 44 17.77 -14.90 -18.51
CA SER A 44 17.28 -13.89 -17.60
C SER A 44 16.42 -12.86 -18.35
N SER A 45 15.16 -12.67 -17.95
CA SER A 45 14.24 -11.63 -18.43
C SER A 45 14.66 -10.22 -17.95
N ALA A 46 15.95 -10.01 -17.70
CA ALA A 46 16.49 -8.74 -17.19
C ALA A 46 16.46 -7.63 -18.25
N ALA A 47 16.44 -7.98 -19.53
CA ALA A 47 16.53 -7.03 -20.65
C ALA A 47 15.41 -5.96 -20.67
N GLY A 48 14.20 -6.30 -20.17
CA GLY A 48 13.08 -5.35 -20.08
C GLY A 48 13.04 -4.54 -18.78
N LEU A 49 13.77 -4.97 -17.74
CA LEU A 49 13.74 -4.36 -16.41
C LEU A 49 14.85 -3.32 -16.19
N GLY A 50 15.80 -3.22 -17.12
CA GLY A 50 16.98 -2.37 -16.99
C GLY A 50 16.70 -0.88 -16.87
N GLU A 51 15.49 -0.41 -17.23
CA GLU A 51 15.13 1.01 -17.22
C GLU A 51 14.22 1.44 -16.06
N PHE A 52 13.61 0.50 -15.33
CA PHE A 52 12.67 0.84 -14.24
C PHE A 52 13.29 1.70 -13.13
N TRP A 53 14.58 1.53 -12.85
CA TRP A 53 15.27 2.36 -11.86
C TRP A 53 15.36 3.83 -12.30
N LYS A 54 15.44 4.12 -13.61
CA LYS A 54 15.44 5.50 -14.14
C LYS A 54 14.11 6.17 -13.85
N ASN A 55 13.00 5.46 -14.09
CA ASN A 55 11.67 5.95 -13.75
C ASN A 55 11.55 6.21 -12.24
N GLN A 56 12.07 5.30 -11.40
CA GLN A 56 12.08 5.49 -9.95
C GLN A 56 12.88 6.71 -9.51
N VAL A 57 14.02 7.01 -10.15
CA VAL A 57 14.81 8.23 -9.90
C VAL A 57 14.00 9.47 -10.27
N VAL A 58 13.34 9.48 -11.44
CA VAL A 58 12.49 10.61 -11.87
C VAL A 58 11.36 10.84 -10.87
N PHE A 59 10.63 9.78 -10.49
CA PHE A 59 9.55 9.88 -9.51
C PHE A 59 10.05 10.32 -8.12
N SER A 60 11.24 9.88 -7.72
CA SER A 60 11.89 10.33 -6.49
C SER A 60 12.25 11.82 -6.53
N GLY A 61 12.67 12.32 -7.70
CA GLY A 61 12.89 13.76 -7.91
C GLY A 61 11.59 14.56 -7.77
N ILE A 62 10.50 14.09 -8.39
CA ILE A 62 9.18 14.72 -8.27
C ILE A 62 8.71 14.69 -6.80
N ALA A 63 8.88 13.57 -6.10
CA ALA A 63 8.55 13.42 -4.69
C ALA A 63 9.37 14.38 -3.80
N ALA A 64 10.66 14.58 -4.09
CA ALA A 64 11.51 15.52 -3.38
C ALA A 64 11.02 16.98 -3.57
N ILE A 65 10.62 17.35 -4.80
CA ILE A 65 10.00 18.66 -5.05
C ILE A 65 8.70 18.81 -4.26
N GLY A 66 7.84 17.78 -4.28
CA GLY A 66 6.61 17.75 -3.48
C GLY A 66 6.88 17.87 -1.98
N PHE A 67 7.91 17.20 -1.48
CA PHE A 67 8.34 17.28 -0.08
C PHE A 67 8.77 18.74 0.29
N ILE A 68 9.56 19.38 -0.56
CA ILE A 68 9.98 20.78 -0.36
C ILE A 68 8.75 21.69 -0.39
N ALA A 69 7.87 21.55 -1.38
CA ALA A 69 6.64 22.35 -1.50
C ALA A 69 5.74 22.20 -0.26
N ALA A 70 5.58 20.98 0.25
CA ALA A 70 4.80 20.69 1.46
C ALA A 70 5.40 21.35 2.72
N ASN A 71 6.72 21.57 2.76
CA ASN A 71 7.38 22.28 3.86
C ASN A 71 7.25 23.82 3.77
N VAL A 72 7.09 24.36 2.55
CA VAL A 72 6.93 25.81 2.32
C VAL A 72 5.48 26.23 2.56
N VAL A 73 4.52 25.42 2.14
CA VAL A 73 3.08 25.71 2.24
C VAL A 73 2.57 25.38 3.65
N ASN A 74 1.77 26.28 4.22
CA ASN A 74 1.15 26.01 5.51
C ASN A 74 0.13 24.84 5.37
N TYR A 75 0.37 23.77 6.11
CA TYR A 75 -0.48 22.56 6.09
C TYR A 75 -1.97 22.83 6.36
N ARG A 76 -2.32 23.90 7.08
CA ARG A 76 -3.71 24.32 7.31
C ARG A 76 -4.43 24.72 6.02
N ARG A 77 -3.71 25.22 5.00
CA ARG A 77 -4.29 25.51 3.68
C ARG A 77 -4.71 24.22 2.96
N PHE A 78 -3.90 23.18 3.08
CA PHE A 78 -4.28 21.85 2.57
C PHE A 78 -5.53 21.33 3.27
N GLY A 79 -5.67 21.54 4.58
CA GLY A 79 -6.85 21.16 5.32
C GLY A 79 -8.11 21.90 4.84
N ALA A 80 -8.01 23.22 4.66
CA ALA A 80 -9.14 24.01 4.15
C ALA A 80 -9.61 23.56 2.75
N GLY A 81 -8.65 23.19 1.88
CA GLY A 81 -8.94 22.63 0.55
C GLY A 81 -9.24 21.12 0.54
N GLY A 82 -9.09 20.44 1.68
CA GLY A 82 -9.13 18.97 1.76
C GLY A 82 -10.44 18.36 1.23
N TYR A 83 -11.59 19.00 1.48
CA TYR A 83 -12.86 18.53 0.95
C TYR A 83 -12.97 18.66 -0.58
N TRP A 84 -12.39 19.72 -1.15
CA TRP A 84 -12.36 19.90 -2.60
C TRP A 84 -11.47 18.87 -3.26
N ILE A 85 -10.26 18.66 -2.71
CA ILE A 85 -9.33 17.63 -3.19
C ILE A 85 -9.99 16.26 -3.12
N TYR A 86 -10.63 15.94 -2.01
CA TYR A 86 -11.34 14.68 -1.81
C TYR A 86 -12.50 14.52 -2.81
N GLY A 87 -13.32 15.56 -3.01
CA GLY A 87 -14.42 15.56 -3.98
C GLY A 87 -13.94 15.34 -5.42
N VAL A 88 -12.84 16.02 -5.82
CA VAL A 88 -12.24 15.85 -7.15
C VAL A 88 -11.74 14.41 -7.34
N VAL A 89 -11.07 13.84 -6.34
CA VAL A 89 -10.57 12.46 -6.45
C VAL A 89 -11.72 11.44 -6.49
N LEU A 90 -12.80 11.65 -5.71
CA LEU A 90 -14.01 10.81 -5.83
C LEU A 90 -14.63 10.91 -7.23
N ALA A 91 -14.70 12.12 -7.80
CA ALA A 91 -15.19 12.30 -9.17
C ALA A 91 -14.31 11.54 -10.19
N LEU A 92 -12.99 11.56 -10.03
CA LEU A 92 -12.08 10.77 -10.89
C LEU A 92 -12.31 9.26 -10.77
N LEU A 93 -12.55 8.73 -9.56
CA LEU A 93 -12.91 7.32 -9.36
C LEU A 93 -14.24 6.99 -10.06
N VAL A 94 -15.24 7.86 -9.96
CA VAL A 94 -16.52 7.68 -10.67
C VAL A 94 -16.31 7.67 -12.18
N VAL A 95 -15.46 8.56 -12.71
CA VAL A 95 -15.13 8.59 -14.15
C VAL A 95 -14.48 7.28 -14.61
N LEU A 96 -13.59 6.69 -13.81
CA LEU A 96 -13.00 5.38 -14.12
C LEU A 96 -14.05 4.26 -14.11
N LEU A 97 -15.01 4.30 -13.17
CA LEU A 97 -16.13 3.35 -13.15
C LEU A 97 -17.05 3.52 -14.37
N VAL A 98 -17.31 4.76 -14.81
CA VAL A 98 -18.03 5.02 -16.06
C VAL A 98 -17.28 4.44 -17.26
N SER A 99 -15.95 4.61 -17.31
CA SER A 99 -15.13 3.99 -18.36
C SER A 99 -15.24 2.47 -18.38
N ARG A 100 -15.35 1.85 -17.22
CA ARG A 100 -15.47 0.39 -17.09
C ARG A 100 -16.84 -0.17 -17.44
N TYR A 101 -17.92 0.48 -17.01
CA TYR A 101 -19.27 -0.09 -17.04
C TYR A 101 -20.19 0.52 -18.11
N VAL A 102 -19.88 1.72 -18.60
CA VAL A 102 -20.77 2.47 -19.51
C VAL A 102 -20.12 2.63 -20.89
N ALA A 103 -18.99 3.30 -20.98
CA ALA A 103 -18.31 3.57 -22.25
C ALA A 103 -16.78 3.72 -22.03
N PRO A 104 -15.94 2.98 -22.77
CA PRO A 104 -14.51 3.09 -22.63
C PRO A 104 -14.02 4.50 -22.98
N LEU A 105 -13.23 5.10 -22.10
CA LEU A 105 -12.68 6.44 -22.26
C LEU A 105 -11.24 6.35 -22.77
N PRO A 106 -10.81 7.20 -23.72
CA PRO A 106 -9.50 7.09 -24.35
C PRO A 106 -8.32 7.31 -23.40
N PHE A 107 -8.53 7.98 -22.27
CA PHE A 107 -7.51 8.23 -21.25
C PHE A 107 -7.56 7.22 -20.09
N ALA A 108 -8.47 6.25 -20.11
CA ALA A 108 -8.59 5.19 -19.10
C ALA A 108 -8.45 3.81 -19.76
N PRO A 109 -7.22 3.42 -20.19
CA PRO A 109 -6.98 2.16 -20.86
C PRO A 109 -7.27 0.98 -19.95
N GLU A 110 -7.65 -0.14 -20.56
CA GLU A 110 -7.77 -1.40 -19.86
C GLU A 110 -6.37 -2.00 -19.64
N ILE A 111 -5.94 -2.06 -18.39
CA ILE A 111 -4.68 -2.69 -18.00
C ILE A 111 -5.00 -3.85 -17.05
N ASN A 112 -4.56 -5.06 -17.38
CA ASN A 112 -4.83 -6.26 -16.60
C ASN A 112 -6.33 -6.47 -16.28
N TYR A 113 -7.19 -6.33 -17.30
CA TYR A 113 -8.66 -6.46 -17.21
C TYR A 113 -9.31 -5.45 -16.24
N THR A 114 -8.67 -4.31 -16.00
CA THR A 114 -9.18 -3.26 -15.13
C THR A 114 -8.93 -1.87 -15.68
N HIS A 115 -9.88 -0.92 -15.42
CA HIS A 115 -9.74 0.49 -15.75
C HIS A 115 -9.42 1.28 -14.47
N ARG A 116 -8.19 1.13 -13.94
CA ARG A 116 -7.77 1.79 -12.69
C ARG A 116 -6.79 2.92 -12.90
N TRP A 117 -6.30 3.06 -14.13
CA TRP A 117 -5.21 3.96 -14.47
C TRP A 117 -5.70 5.03 -15.43
N ILE A 118 -5.25 6.25 -15.20
CA ILE A 118 -5.38 7.35 -16.15
C ILE A 118 -4.04 7.47 -16.86
N GLN A 119 -4.06 7.38 -18.19
CA GLN A 119 -2.89 7.49 -19.02
C GLN A 119 -3.16 8.49 -20.14
N PHE A 120 -2.30 9.48 -20.26
CA PHE A 120 -2.35 10.44 -21.35
C PHE A 120 -1.21 10.19 -22.32
N SER A 121 -1.52 10.19 -23.62
CA SER A 121 -0.50 10.18 -24.67
C SER A 121 -0.36 11.58 -25.25
N VAL A 122 0.84 12.15 -25.20
CA VAL A 122 1.16 13.46 -25.79
C VAL A 122 2.18 13.29 -26.89
N ALA A 123 1.86 13.74 -28.08
CA ALA A 123 2.72 13.63 -29.27
C ALA A 123 3.24 12.20 -29.55
N GLY A 124 2.39 11.18 -29.37
CA GLY A 124 2.74 9.78 -29.61
C GLY A 124 3.64 9.15 -28.54
N ARG A 125 3.86 9.85 -27.41
CA ARG A 125 4.54 9.29 -26.23
C ARG A 125 3.56 9.14 -25.09
N ASP A 126 3.53 7.96 -24.49
CA ASP A 126 2.73 7.70 -23.32
C ASP A 126 3.39 8.35 -22.09
N LEU A 127 2.62 9.18 -21.40
CA LEU A 127 3.01 9.72 -20.10
C LEU A 127 2.87 8.62 -19.02
N PRO A 128 3.59 8.75 -17.89
CA PRO A 128 3.41 7.84 -16.77
C PRO A 128 1.94 7.75 -16.35
N SER A 129 1.44 6.55 -16.20
CA SER A 129 0.07 6.30 -15.76
C SER A 129 -0.13 6.74 -14.31
N VAL A 130 -1.29 7.33 -14.02
CA VAL A 130 -1.66 7.83 -12.70
C VAL A 130 -2.84 7.00 -12.19
N GLN A 131 -2.73 6.49 -10.97
CA GLN A 131 -3.81 5.75 -10.31
C GLN A 131 -4.55 6.66 -9.30
N PRO A 132 -5.81 7.05 -9.57
CA PRO A 132 -6.56 7.92 -8.67
C PRO A 132 -6.76 7.34 -7.26
N ALA A 133 -6.87 6.01 -7.11
CA ALA A 133 -6.99 5.34 -5.82
C ALA A 133 -5.80 5.63 -4.88
N GLU A 134 -4.58 5.82 -5.41
CA GLU A 134 -3.39 6.19 -4.63
C GLU A 134 -3.53 7.60 -4.05
N PHE A 135 -3.99 8.56 -4.86
CA PHE A 135 -4.26 9.92 -4.42
C PHE A 135 -5.46 10.00 -3.48
N CYS A 136 -6.41 9.06 -3.62
CA CYS A 136 -7.58 8.98 -2.77
C CYS A 136 -7.20 8.76 -1.30
N LYS A 137 -6.18 7.95 -1.01
CA LYS A 137 -5.68 7.75 0.36
C LYS A 137 -5.24 9.06 1.01
N LEU A 138 -4.47 9.88 0.29
CA LEU A 138 -3.99 11.16 0.78
C LEU A 138 -5.12 12.18 0.93
N ALA A 139 -5.99 12.29 -0.07
CA ALA A 139 -7.16 13.18 -0.04
C ALA A 139 -8.12 12.82 1.10
N TYR A 140 -8.35 11.53 1.32
CA TYR A 140 -9.15 10.99 2.41
C TYR A 140 -8.55 11.36 3.78
N ILE A 141 -7.25 11.15 4.00
CA ILE A 141 -6.57 11.50 5.26
C ILE A 141 -6.71 13.00 5.53
N LEU A 142 -6.48 13.85 4.53
CA LEU A 142 -6.62 15.31 4.65
C LEU A 142 -8.05 15.72 5.01
N ALA A 143 -9.04 15.21 4.28
CA ALA A 143 -10.44 15.54 4.50
C ALA A 143 -10.94 15.04 5.86
N LEU A 144 -10.60 13.80 6.23
CA LEU A 144 -11.00 13.20 7.49
C LEU A 144 -10.33 13.91 8.68
N ALA A 145 -9.03 14.23 8.60
CA ALA A 145 -8.33 14.99 9.64
C ALA A 145 -8.96 16.37 9.85
N TRP A 146 -9.32 17.03 8.73
CA TRP A 146 -9.99 18.33 8.79
C TRP A 146 -11.39 18.25 9.37
N TYR A 147 -12.13 17.17 9.07
CA TYR A 147 -13.44 16.90 9.63
C TYR A 147 -13.37 16.64 11.13
N LEU A 148 -12.39 15.86 11.59
CA LEU A 148 -12.27 15.44 12.98
C LEU A 148 -11.71 16.53 13.93
N ARG A 149 -11.00 17.52 13.41
CA ARG A 149 -10.19 18.48 14.19
C ARG A 149 -10.90 19.22 15.33
N TYR A 150 -12.16 19.58 15.16
CA TYR A 150 -12.91 20.40 16.15
C TYR A 150 -14.13 19.70 16.72
N ARG A 151 -14.32 18.45 16.45
CA ARG A 151 -15.46 17.70 16.98
C ARG A 151 -15.05 16.92 18.21
N SER A 152 -15.60 17.30 19.37
CA SER A 152 -15.33 16.66 20.66
C SER A 152 -16.29 15.51 21.00
N ASN A 153 -17.32 15.25 20.17
CA ASN A 153 -18.44 14.38 20.55
C ASN A 153 -18.36 12.95 20.02
N TYR A 154 -17.14 12.45 19.65
CA TYR A 154 -16.95 11.05 19.20
C TYR A 154 -17.12 10.01 20.30
N ARG A 155 -17.49 10.44 21.50
CA ARG A 155 -17.92 9.55 22.61
C ARG A 155 -19.32 8.97 22.39
N SER A 156 -20.11 9.52 21.45
CA SER A 156 -21.43 9.03 21.04
C SER A 156 -21.31 8.19 19.76
N PHE A 157 -22.00 7.06 19.68
CA PHE A 157 -22.02 6.20 18.48
C PHE A 157 -22.55 6.95 17.24
N LYS A 158 -23.56 7.80 17.41
CA LYS A 158 -24.13 8.61 16.32
C LYS A 158 -23.11 9.55 15.67
N ALA A 159 -22.14 10.05 16.43
CA ALA A 159 -21.11 10.94 15.90
C ALA A 159 -20.09 10.22 14.99
N LEU A 160 -20.04 8.90 15.03
CA LEU A 160 -19.18 8.09 14.16
C LEU A 160 -19.75 7.94 12.74
N ILE A 161 -21.06 8.14 12.55
CA ILE A 161 -21.72 7.99 11.24
C ILE A 161 -21.04 8.83 10.17
N GLY A 162 -20.72 10.10 10.46
CA GLY A 162 -20.04 10.99 9.51
C GLY A 162 -18.68 10.46 9.04
N PRO A 163 -17.72 10.18 9.92
CA PRO A 163 -16.44 9.58 9.55
C PRO A 163 -16.58 8.26 8.78
N PHE A 164 -17.55 7.41 9.16
CA PHE A 164 -17.82 6.17 8.42
C PHE A 164 -18.30 6.43 7.00
N ILE A 165 -19.21 7.39 6.78
CA ILE A 165 -19.66 7.77 5.43
C ILE A 165 -18.47 8.28 4.61
N PHE A 166 -17.62 9.14 5.20
CA PHE A 166 -16.40 9.61 4.55
C PHE A 166 -15.46 8.49 4.13
N THR A 167 -15.40 7.40 4.89
CA THR A 167 -14.55 6.25 4.59
C THR A 167 -15.22 5.30 3.60
N LEU A 168 -16.49 5.01 3.80
CA LEU A 168 -17.23 4.04 2.98
C LEU A 168 -17.44 4.52 1.54
N ALA A 169 -17.61 5.84 1.33
CA ALA A 169 -17.81 6.38 -0.02
C ALA A 169 -16.64 6.01 -0.97
N PRO A 170 -15.36 6.34 -0.70
CA PRO A 170 -14.27 5.91 -1.57
C PRO A 170 -14.04 4.40 -1.54
N MET A 171 -14.25 3.73 -0.39
CA MET A 171 -14.09 2.28 -0.31
C MET A 171 -15.01 1.54 -1.28
N VAL A 172 -16.27 1.94 -1.40
CA VAL A 172 -17.21 1.32 -2.33
C VAL A 172 -16.78 1.56 -3.77
N LEU A 173 -16.36 2.79 -4.13
CA LEU A 173 -15.89 3.10 -5.48
C LEU A 173 -14.64 2.27 -5.84
N ILE A 174 -13.65 2.21 -4.95
CA ILE A 174 -12.41 1.46 -5.16
C ILE A 174 -12.67 -0.06 -5.18
N LEU A 175 -13.62 -0.56 -4.38
CA LEU A 175 -14.01 -1.96 -4.41
C LEU A 175 -14.66 -2.35 -5.74
N LEU A 176 -15.41 -1.46 -6.36
CA LEU A 176 -15.96 -1.65 -7.71
C LEU A 176 -14.86 -1.66 -8.79
N GLU A 177 -13.70 -1.07 -8.54
CA GLU A 177 -12.48 -1.18 -9.36
C GLU A 177 -11.63 -2.43 -9.07
N PRO A 178 -12.13 -3.47 -8.41
CA PRO A 178 -11.59 -4.60 -7.66
C PRO A 178 -10.20 -4.39 -7.01
N ASP A 179 -9.98 -3.26 -6.36
CA ASP A 179 -8.75 -2.98 -5.60
C ASP A 179 -8.95 -3.22 -4.08
N LEU A 180 -8.83 -4.46 -3.68
CA LEU A 180 -8.94 -4.86 -2.27
C LEU A 180 -7.81 -4.31 -1.39
N GLY A 181 -6.60 -4.14 -1.96
CA GLY A 181 -5.43 -3.67 -1.20
C GLY A 181 -5.64 -2.27 -0.63
N THR A 182 -6.04 -1.34 -1.47
CA THR A 182 -6.32 0.05 -1.07
C THR A 182 -7.50 0.13 -0.08
N VAL A 183 -8.57 -0.64 -0.33
CA VAL A 183 -9.74 -0.70 0.57
C VAL A 183 -9.34 -1.17 1.97
N MET A 184 -8.51 -2.21 2.08
CA MET A 184 -8.08 -2.75 3.37
C MET A 184 -7.24 -1.75 4.18
N LEU A 185 -6.53 -0.83 3.55
CA LEU A 185 -5.74 0.20 4.22
C LEU A 185 -6.60 1.34 4.81
N MET A 186 -7.78 1.61 4.25
CA MET A 186 -8.62 2.73 4.70
C MET A 186 -9.24 2.51 6.07
N MET A 187 -9.56 1.26 6.45
CA MET A 187 -10.13 0.96 7.76
C MET A 187 -9.17 1.18 8.93
N PRO A 188 -7.92 0.68 8.92
CA PRO A 188 -6.95 1.02 9.95
C PRO A 188 -6.73 2.53 10.10
N ILE A 189 -6.70 3.28 8.98
CA ILE A 189 -6.59 4.75 9.01
C ILE A 189 -7.78 5.36 9.77
N LEU A 190 -9.01 4.97 9.43
CA LEU A 190 -10.21 5.44 10.13
C LEU A 190 -10.14 5.16 11.63
N VAL A 191 -9.84 3.91 12.00
CA VAL A 191 -9.79 3.47 13.40
C VAL A 191 -8.74 4.28 14.18
N THR A 192 -7.53 4.43 13.62
CA THR A 192 -6.45 5.19 14.26
C THR A 192 -6.83 6.66 14.44
N MET A 193 -7.34 7.31 13.40
CA MET A 193 -7.73 8.71 13.47
C MET A 193 -8.90 8.96 14.44
N LEU A 194 -9.90 8.09 14.46
CA LEU A 194 -11.01 8.17 15.42
C LEU A 194 -10.57 7.92 16.86
N PHE A 195 -9.65 6.96 17.07
CA PHE A 195 -9.10 6.68 18.39
C PHE A 195 -8.40 7.93 18.96
N ILE A 196 -7.60 8.60 18.16
CA ILE A 196 -6.89 9.83 18.53
C ILE A 196 -7.84 11.01 18.70
N ALA A 197 -8.94 11.05 17.92
CA ALA A 197 -10.00 12.03 18.07
C ALA A 197 -10.84 11.82 19.36
N GLY A 198 -10.58 10.73 20.13
CA GLY A 198 -11.19 10.45 21.43
C GLY A 198 -12.42 9.56 21.36
N ALA A 199 -12.60 8.78 20.32
CA ALA A 199 -13.65 7.76 20.24
C ALA A 199 -13.42 6.65 21.28
N LYS A 200 -14.51 6.15 21.87
CA LYS A 200 -14.43 5.07 22.88
C LYS A 200 -14.11 3.74 22.23
N VAL A 201 -13.19 2.99 22.81
CA VAL A 201 -12.80 1.64 22.36
C VAL A 201 -14.00 0.70 22.20
N LYS A 202 -15.01 0.83 23.04
CA LYS A 202 -16.25 0.04 22.93
C LYS A 202 -16.97 0.18 21.58
N HIS A 203 -16.89 1.36 20.94
CA HIS A 203 -17.51 1.57 19.64
C HIS A 203 -16.76 0.80 18.53
N PHE A 204 -15.43 0.73 18.61
CA PHE A 204 -14.64 -0.09 17.69
C PHE A 204 -14.93 -1.57 17.87
N LEU A 205 -15.08 -2.03 19.13
CA LEU A 205 -15.46 -3.42 19.40
C LEU A 205 -16.83 -3.74 18.80
N ILE A 206 -17.82 -2.85 18.93
CA ILE A 206 -19.14 -3.01 18.31
C ILE A 206 -19.02 -3.12 16.78
N VAL A 207 -18.23 -2.22 16.15
CA VAL A 207 -18.02 -2.24 14.69
C VAL A 207 -17.32 -3.53 14.26
N ILE A 208 -16.29 -3.97 14.99
CA ILE A 208 -15.60 -5.24 14.71
C ILE A 208 -16.56 -6.42 14.85
N LEU A 209 -17.36 -6.46 15.89
CA LEU A 209 -18.37 -7.53 16.09
C LEU A 209 -19.41 -7.53 14.96
N MET A 210 -19.90 -6.36 14.54
CA MET A 210 -20.79 -6.25 13.40
C MET A 210 -20.13 -6.74 12.10
N ALA A 211 -18.86 -6.36 11.86
CA ALA A 211 -18.11 -6.82 10.69
C ALA A 211 -17.91 -8.35 10.73
N LEU A 212 -17.62 -8.92 11.89
CA LEU A 212 -17.51 -10.37 12.08
C LEU A 212 -18.84 -11.09 11.85
N MET A 213 -19.97 -10.50 12.27
CA MET A 213 -21.31 -11.07 12.02
C MET A 213 -21.67 -11.06 10.52
N VAL A 214 -21.25 -10.02 9.78
CA VAL A 214 -21.52 -9.87 8.34
C VAL A 214 -20.52 -10.66 7.49
N SER A 215 -19.31 -10.92 8.01
CA SER A 215 -18.23 -11.54 7.25
C SER A 215 -18.58 -12.91 6.62
N PRO A 216 -19.34 -13.83 7.26
CA PRO A 216 -19.71 -15.10 6.63
C PRO A 216 -20.61 -14.89 5.40
N LEU A 217 -21.56 -13.94 5.49
CA LEU A 217 -22.43 -13.60 4.37
C LEU A 217 -21.64 -13.01 3.19
N MET A 218 -20.71 -12.11 3.50
CA MET A 218 -19.81 -11.53 2.49
C MET A 218 -18.93 -12.61 1.87
N TRP A 219 -18.38 -13.51 2.69
CA TRP A 219 -17.58 -14.64 2.22
C TRP A 219 -18.31 -15.50 1.21
N CYS A 220 -19.56 -15.86 1.50
CA CYS A 220 -20.39 -16.66 0.58
C CYS A 220 -20.65 -15.98 -0.77
N LYS A 221 -20.66 -14.63 -0.82
CA LYS A 221 -20.87 -13.86 -2.06
C LYS A 221 -19.58 -13.52 -2.81
N MET A 222 -18.41 -13.76 -2.22
CA MET A 222 -17.12 -13.52 -2.87
C MET A 222 -16.88 -14.47 -4.03
N ARG A 223 -16.28 -13.96 -5.11
CA ARG A 223 -15.77 -14.78 -6.23
C ARG A 223 -14.55 -15.60 -5.81
N SER A 224 -14.32 -16.74 -6.46
CA SER A 224 -13.20 -17.64 -6.13
C SER A 224 -11.85 -16.91 -6.04
N TYR A 225 -11.51 -16.06 -6.99
CA TYR A 225 -10.27 -15.30 -6.97
C TYR A 225 -10.11 -14.38 -5.74
N GLN A 226 -11.19 -13.82 -5.21
CA GLN A 226 -11.16 -12.97 -4.01
C GLN A 226 -10.94 -13.82 -2.75
N ARG A 227 -11.63 -14.96 -2.65
CA ARG A 227 -11.44 -15.93 -1.56
C ARG A 227 -10.01 -16.44 -1.55
N THR A 228 -9.50 -16.87 -2.70
CA THR A 228 -8.12 -17.35 -2.86
C THR A 228 -7.10 -16.31 -2.38
N ARG A 229 -7.29 -15.04 -2.72
CA ARG A 229 -6.38 -13.96 -2.33
C ARG A 229 -6.35 -13.74 -0.81
N ILE A 230 -7.48 -13.83 -0.13
CA ILE A 230 -7.56 -13.72 1.34
C ILE A 230 -7.03 -15.00 1.98
N SER A 231 -7.45 -16.18 1.50
CA SER A 231 -7.04 -17.47 2.04
C SER A 231 -5.57 -17.77 1.79
N SER A 232 -4.92 -17.11 0.83
CA SER A 232 -3.50 -17.31 0.56
C SER A 232 -2.62 -17.07 1.78
N VAL A 233 -3.05 -16.21 2.71
CA VAL A 233 -2.35 -15.99 3.99
C VAL A 233 -2.40 -17.26 4.86
N LEU A 234 -3.55 -17.91 4.96
CA LEU A 234 -3.72 -19.16 5.72
C LEU A 234 -3.05 -20.34 5.01
N LEU A 235 -3.15 -20.38 3.68
CA LEU A 235 -2.59 -21.43 2.83
C LEU A 235 -1.05 -21.38 2.73
N GLN A 236 -0.37 -20.39 3.33
CA GLN A 236 1.09 -20.43 3.53
C GLN A 236 1.48 -21.60 4.46
N SER A 237 0.63 -21.94 5.43
CA SER A 237 0.85 -23.08 6.31
C SER A 237 0.64 -24.40 5.57
N SER A 238 1.67 -25.27 5.56
CA SER A 238 1.59 -26.62 4.99
C SER A 238 0.51 -27.47 5.67
N TRP A 239 0.28 -27.25 6.97
CA TRP A 239 -0.77 -27.93 7.72
C TRP A 239 -2.17 -27.57 7.19
N VAL A 240 -2.43 -26.27 6.94
CA VAL A 240 -3.70 -25.80 6.39
C VAL A 240 -3.91 -26.35 4.98
N ARG A 241 -2.88 -26.35 4.13
CA ARG A 241 -2.94 -26.94 2.79
C ARG A 241 -3.25 -28.42 2.82
N GLY A 242 -2.56 -29.17 3.69
CA GLY A 242 -2.83 -30.59 3.87
C GLY A 242 -4.29 -30.88 4.26
N LYS A 243 -4.81 -30.09 5.20
CA LYS A 243 -6.24 -30.20 5.58
C LYS A 243 -7.20 -29.79 4.47
N ALA A 244 -6.86 -28.74 3.70
CA ALA A 244 -7.68 -28.30 2.56
C ALA A 244 -7.71 -29.36 1.42
N ALA A 245 -6.63 -30.11 1.23
CA ALA A 245 -6.56 -31.22 0.29
C ALA A 245 -7.28 -32.48 0.80
N GLU A 246 -7.20 -32.77 2.12
CA GLU A 246 -7.86 -33.93 2.75
C GLU A 246 -9.39 -33.74 2.82
N TYR A 247 -9.86 -32.52 3.08
CA TYR A 247 -11.29 -32.21 3.25
C TYR A 247 -11.78 -31.27 2.12
N PRO A 248 -12.47 -31.78 1.08
CA PRO A 248 -12.94 -30.97 -0.06
C PRO A 248 -13.84 -29.80 0.34
N ILE A 249 -14.62 -29.96 1.43
CA ILE A 249 -15.47 -28.88 1.98
C ILE A 249 -14.61 -27.69 2.42
N LEU A 250 -13.50 -27.95 3.09
CA LEU A 250 -12.57 -26.90 3.53
C LEU A 250 -11.92 -26.20 2.34
N GLY A 251 -11.52 -26.95 1.33
CA GLY A 251 -11.03 -26.43 0.05
C GLY A 251 -12.04 -25.46 -0.58
N ARG A 252 -13.30 -25.90 -0.75
CA ARG A 252 -14.38 -25.05 -1.30
C ARG A 252 -14.68 -23.81 -0.46
N ILE A 253 -14.58 -23.90 0.85
CA ILE A 253 -14.73 -22.73 1.73
C ILE A 253 -13.59 -21.73 1.51
N LEU A 254 -12.34 -22.20 1.45
CA LEU A 254 -11.16 -21.36 1.36
C LEU A 254 -10.97 -20.73 -0.03
N VAL A 255 -11.08 -21.52 -1.11
CA VAL A 255 -10.76 -21.07 -2.47
C VAL A 255 -11.97 -20.98 -3.39
N GLY A 256 -13.13 -21.48 -2.98
CA GLY A 256 -14.35 -21.49 -3.79
C GLY A 256 -14.50 -22.72 -4.70
N GLU A 257 -13.48 -23.56 -4.77
CA GLU A 257 -13.40 -24.79 -5.55
C GLU A 257 -12.57 -25.84 -4.79
N GLU A 258 -12.37 -27.01 -5.34
CA GLU A 258 -11.53 -28.02 -4.70
C GLU A 258 -10.07 -27.58 -4.68
N PHE A 259 -9.46 -27.65 -3.48
CA PHE A 259 -8.07 -27.26 -3.33
C PHE A 259 -7.14 -28.27 -3.98
N SER A 260 -6.24 -27.79 -4.84
CA SER A 260 -5.18 -28.59 -5.47
C SER A 260 -3.81 -28.02 -5.10
N GLU A 261 -2.93 -28.86 -4.53
CA GLU A 261 -1.55 -28.45 -4.21
C GLU A 261 -0.77 -28.10 -5.50
N LYS A 262 -1.12 -28.72 -6.63
CA LYS A 262 -0.54 -28.39 -7.95
C LYS A 262 -0.90 -26.95 -8.34
N GLU A 263 -2.17 -26.58 -8.24
CA GLU A 263 -2.63 -25.23 -8.56
C GLU A 263 -2.06 -24.18 -7.60
N TRP A 264 -1.95 -24.53 -6.32
CA TRP A 264 -1.25 -23.67 -5.36
C TRP A 264 0.18 -23.36 -5.83
N ASN A 265 0.94 -24.39 -6.20
CA ASN A 265 2.35 -24.24 -6.57
C ASN A 265 2.56 -23.59 -7.95
N THR A 266 1.59 -23.64 -8.86
CA THR A 266 1.71 -23.09 -10.22
C THR A 266 1.02 -21.76 -10.41
N ASN A 267 -0.01 -21.45 -9.62
CA ASN A 267 -0.84 -20.26 -9.78
C ASN A 267 -0.83 -19.38 -8.51
N TRP A 268 -1.73 -19.69 -7.57
CA TRP A 268 -2.07 -18.79 -6.48
C TRP A 268 -0.96 -18.61 -5.44
N GLY A 269 -0.26 -19.67 -5.11
CA GLY A 269 0.83 -19.66 -4.13
C GLY A 269 2.20 -19.46 -4.75
N TYR A 270 2.32 -19.47 -6.08
CA TYR A 270 3.60 -19.46 -6.77
C TYR A 270 4.48 -18.27 -6.32
N GLN A 271 3.95 -17.06 -6.40
CA GLN A 271 4.70 -15.86 -6.04
C GLN A 271 5.06 -15.83 -4.54
N ILE A 272 4.10 -16.20 -3.67
CA ILE A 272 4.31 -16.23 -2.22
C ILE A 272 5.36 -17.28 -1.85
N THR A 273 5.27 -18.47 -2.41
CA THR A 273 6.25 -19.55 -2.17
C THR A 273 7.65 -19.15 -2.64
N ARG A 274 7.75 -18.57 -3.84
CA ARG A 274 9.02 -18.07 -4.37
C ARG A 274 9.61 -16.93 -3.54
N SER A 275 8.78 -16.00 -3.07
CA SER A 275 9.24 -14.91 -2.19
C SER A 275 9.76 -15.45 -0.85
N THR A 276 9.08 -16.45 -0.27
CA THR A 276 9.53 -17.11 0.96
C THR A 276 10.89 -17.81 0.76
N PHE A 277 11.08 -18.50 -0.36
CA PHE A 277 12.38 -19.10 -0.69
C PHE A 277 13.46 -18.05 -0.93
N ALA A 278 13.13 -16.92 -1.57
CA ALA A 278 14.08 -15.83 -1.75
C ALA A 278 14.54 -15.26 -0.40
N ILE A 279 13.61 -15.03 0.53
CA ILE A 279 13.94 -14.56 1.90
C ILE A 279 14.80 -15.59 2.63
N ALA A 280 14.38 -16.86 2.64
CA ALA A 280 15.09 -17.92 3.35
C ALA A 280 16.51 -18.13 2.81
N SER A 281 16.68 -18.04 1.49
CA SER A 281 17.97 -18.22 0.84
C SER A 281 18.99 -17.13 1.18
N GLY A 282 18.55 -15.93 1.58
CA GLY A 282 19.42 -14.83 1.97
C GLY A 282 20.21 -15.08 3.25
N GLY A 283 19.71 -15.93 4.17
CA GLY A 283 20.40 -16.22 5.42
C GLY A 283 20.70 -14.97 6.25
N ALA A 284 21.85 -14.95 6.95
CA ALA A 284 22.24 -13.83 7.80
C ALA A 284 22.79 -12.62 7.03
N GLY A 285 23.67 -12.84 6.05
CA GLY A 285 24.39 -11.78 5.33
C GLY A 285 23.96 -11.53 3.89
N GLY A 286 23.11 -12.38 3.32
CA GLY A 286 22.70 -12.32 1.92
C GLY A 286 23.77 -12.80 0.93
N TYR A 287 23.38 -12.85 -0.34
CA TYR A 287 24.30 -13.19 -1.44
C TYR A 287 25.18 -12.02 -1.88
N GLY A 288 24.90 -10.81 -1.40
CA GLY A 288 25.55 -9.58 -1.84
C GLY A 288 24.77 -8.85 -2.94
N PHE A 289 25.13 -7.58 -3.12
CA PHE A 289 24.48 -6.71 -4.09
C PHE A 289 24.60 -7.23 -5.53
N ARG A 290 23.48 -7.30 -6.25
CA ARG A 290 23.37 -7.81 -7.62
C ARG A 290 23.69 -9.30 -7.80
N LYS A 291 23.84 -10.06 -6.72
CA LYS A 291 24.23 -11.48 -6.74
C LYS A 291 23.10 -12.38 -6.25
N GLY A 292 23.26 -13.68 -6.47
CA GLY A 292 22.40 -14.73 -6.00
C GLY A 292 21.40 -15.24 -7.05
N PRO A 293 20.87 -16.47 -6.86
CA PRO A 293 20.07 -17.17 -7.86
C PRO A 293 18.76 -16.46 -8.22
N PHE A 294 18.08 -15.83 -7.26
CA PHE A 294 16.82 -15.12 -7.55
C PHE A 294 17.02 -13.85 -8.38
N ILE A 295 18.22 -13.25 -8.35
CA ILE A 295 18.60 -12.14 -9.22
C ILE A 295 19.02 -12.66 -10.59
N LYS A 296 19.90 -13.65 -10.61
CA LYS A 296 20.50 -14.21 -11.84
C LYS A 296 19.47 -14.87 -12.76
N TYR A 297 18.58 -15.71 -12.23
CA TYR A 297 17.64 -16.54 -13.01
C TYR A 297 16.21 -16.00 -13.04
N SER A 298 15.94 -14.87 -12.41
CA SER A 298 14.61 -14.25 -12.42
C SER A 298 13.47 -15.14 -11.90
N PHE A 299 13.75 -16.00 -10.90
CA PHE A 299 12.79 -16.95 -10.36
C PHE A 299 11.58 -16.33 -9.65
N LEU A 300 11.66 -15.05 -9.26
CA LEU A 300 10.61 -14.32 -8.57
C LEU A 300 9.96 -13.30 -9.52
N PRO A 301 8.69 -13.48 -9.91
CA PRO A 301 7.92 -12.45 -10.62
C PRO A 301 7.76 -11.20 -9.74
N GLU A 302 7.53 -10.04 -10.37
CA GLU A 302 7.28 -8.74 -9.70
C GLU A 302 8.29 -8.40 -8.57
N ARG A 303 9.52 -8.90 -8.69
CA ARG A 303 10.61 -8.75 -7.71
C ARG A 303 11.08 -7.30 -7.52
N TYR A 304 10.75 -6.42 -8.46
CA TYR A 304 11.07 -4.99 -8.42
C TYR A 304 9.92 -4.15 -7.84
N ASN A 305 8.74 -4.73 -7.64
CA ASN A 305 7.52 -4.09 -7.19
C ASN A 305 6.98 -4.78 -5.91
N ASP A 306 6.03 -5.69 -6.04
CA ASP A 306 5.31 -6.30 -4.91
C ASP A 306 6.20 -7.13 -3.98
N PHE A 307 7.25 -7.74 -4.51
CA PHE A 307 8.18 -8.60 -3.75
C PHE A 307 9.57 -8.00 -3.56
N ILE A 308 9.67 -6.66 -3.55
CA ILE A 308 10.94 -5.95 -3.34
C ILE A 308 11.60 -6.33 -2.00
N PHE A 309 10.82 -6.54 -0.94
CA PHE A 309 11.32 -6.98 0.36
C PHE A 309 12.05 -8.33 0.27
N ALA A 310 11.49 -9.30 -0.46
CA ALA A 310 12.14 -10.60 -0.68
C ALA A 310 13.45 -10.45 -1.45
N THR A 311 13.52 -9.51 -2.39
CA THR A 311 14.74 -9.18 -3.14
C THR A 311 15.80 -8.57 -2.23
N ILE A 312 15.41 -7.69 -1.30
CA ILE A 312 16.28 -7.11 -0.28
C ILE A 312 16.81 -8.20 0.64
N ALA A 313 15.93 -9.06 1.16
CA ALA A 313 16.30 -10.17 2.03
C ALA A 313 17.27 -11.14 1.35
N HIS A 314 17.07 -11.44 0.06
CA HIS A 314 17.95 -12.29 -0.71
C HIS A 314 19.37 -11.70 -0.86
N GLN A 315 19.46 -10.38 -1.12
CA GLN A 315 20.75 -9.72 -1.37
C GLN A 315 21.52 -9.36 -0.10
N TRP A 316 20.83 -8.86 0.94
CA TRP A 316 21.45 -8.33 2.17
C TRP A 316 21.14 -9.17 3.42
N GLY A 317 20.37 -10.25 3.26
CA GLY A 317 20.06 -11.19 4.33
C GLY A 317 19.27 -10.56 5.49
N PHE A 318 19.35 -11.22 6.64
CA PHE A 318 18.68 -10.79 7.87
C PHE A 318 19.05 -9.35 8.28
N TRP A 319 20.35 -9.01 8.24
CA TRP A 319 20.82 -7.67 8.65
C TRP A 319 20.30 -6.56 7.74
N GLY A 320 20.19 -6.81 6.43
CA GLY A 320 19.55 -5.89 5.50
C GLY A 320 18.07 -5.66 5.81
N CYS A 321 17.34 -6.72 6.15
CA CYS A 321 15.94 -6.62 6.58
C CYS A 321 15.81 -5.83 7.89
N VAL A 322 16.67 -6.08 8.89
CA VAL A 322 16.68 -5.32 10.15
C VAL A 322 16.95 -3.84 9.90
N GLY A 323 17.91 -3.51 9.05
CA GLY A 323 18.19 -2.13 8.66
C GLY A 323 16.99 -1.45 7.99
N LEU A 324 16.34 -2.12 7.03
CA LEU A 324 15.15 -1.63 6.36
C LEU A 324 13.99 -1.39 7.33
N LEU A 325 13.68 -2.38 8.17
CA LEU A 325 12.63 -2.26 9.18
C LEU A 325 12.98 -1.19 10.22
N GLY A 326 14.25 -1.04 10.55
CA GLY A 326 14.75 0.03 11.42
C GLY A 326 14.42 1.43 10.87
N LEU A 327 14.57 1.64 9.55
CA LEU A 327 14.18 2.90 8.91
C LEU A 327 12.66 3.16 9.05
N TYR A 328 11.82 2.15 8.89
CA TYR A 328 10.37 2.28 9.13
C TYR A 328 10.05 2.62 10.59
N VAL A 329 10.71 1.96 11.55
CA VAL A 329 10.55 2.26 12.98
C VAL A 329 10.93 3.70 13.30
N VAL A 330 12.00 4.22 12.68
CA VAL A 330 12.41 5.64 12.83
C VAL A 330 11.32 6.56 12.28
N ILE A 331 10.76 6.28 11.09
CA ILE A 331 9.71 7.11 10.49
C ILE A 331 8.47 7.13 11.39
N ILE A 332 7.99 5.97 11.83
CA ILE A 332 6.82 5.84 12.71
C ILE A 332 7.09 6.56 14.05
N GLY A 333 8.24 6.32 14.66
CA GLY A 333 8.62 6.96 15.93
C GLY A 333 8.70 8.49 15.82
N CYS A 334 9.25 9.00 14.72
CA CYS A 334 9.30 10.43 14.43
C CYS A 334 7.89 11.01 14.23
N GLY A 335 7.02 10.33 13.47
CA GLY A 335 5.63 10.72 13.26
C GLY A 335 4.87 10.82 14.59
N LEU A 336 4.93 9.78 15.41
CA LEU A 336 4.31 9.75 16.73
C LEU A 336 4.83 10.88 17.64
N LYS A 337 6.14 11.15 17.63
CA LYS A 337 6.73 12.23 18.43
C LYS A 337 6.28 13.61 17.95
N ILE A 338 6.20 13.82 16.63
CA ILE A 338 5.65 15.05 16.04
C ILE A 338 4.18 15.21 16.43
N ALA A 339 3.38 14.16 16.33
CA ALA A 339 1.98 14.17 16.71
C ALA A 339 1.78 14.50 18.19
N ALA A 340 2.56 13.89 19.09
CA ALA A 340 2.47 14.13 20.53
C ALA A 340 2.79 15.57 20.94
N HIS A 341 3.67 16.24 20.19
CA HIS A 341 4.07 17.64 20.48
C HIS A 341 3.21 18.68 19.71
N ASN A 342 2.35 18.23 18.83
CA ASN A 342 1.51 19.16 18.06
C ASN A 342 0.25 19.52 18.84
N ILE A 343 0.10 20.80 19.14
CA ILE A 343 -1.07 21.36 19.85
C ILE A 343 -2.28 21.44 18.92
N ASP A 344 -2.05 21.65 17.61
CA ASP A 344 -3.12 21.72 16.62
C ASP A 344 -3.71 20.32 16.37
N PRO A 345 -5.02 20.09 16.65
CA PRO A 345 -5.65 18.80 16.44
C PRO A 345 -5.54 18.28 14.99
N PHE A 346 -5.62 19.19 14.00
CA PHE A 346 -5.46 18.84 12.60
C PHE A 346 -4.04 18.31 12.30
N GLY A 347 -3.02 19.06 12.73
CA GLY A 347 -1.64 18.63 12.55
C GLY A 347 -1.30 17.34 13.30
N ARG A 348 -1.91 17.10 14.47
CA ARG A 348 -1.78 15.83 15.21
C ARG A 348 -2.33 14.65 14.41
N LEU A 349 -3.54 14.81 13.87
CA LEU A 349 -4.19 13.76 13.08
C LEU A 349 -3.47 13.46 11.76
N LEU A 350 -2.78 14.43 11.16
CA LEU A 350 -1.98 14.24 9.95
C LEU A 350 -0.64 13.53 10.22
N ALA A 351 -0.08 13.70 11.42
CA ALA A 351 1.25 13.16 11.75
C ALA A 351 1.20 11.69 12.22
N ILE A 352 0.03 11.15 12.44
CA ILE A 352 -0.23 9.76 12.84
C ILE A 352 -0.67 8.94 11.66
#